data_67762e73e10c61bc70316b8ef172c47f
#
_entry.id   67762e73e10c61bc70316b8ef172c47f
#
_cell.length_a   1.000
_cell.length_b   1.000
_cell.length_c   1.000
_cell.angle_alpha   90.00
_cell.angle_beta   90.00
_cell.angle_gamma   90.00
#
_symmetry.space_group_name_H-M   'P 1'
#
loop_
_entity.id
_entity.type
_entity.pdbx_description
1 polymer ?
#
loop_
_entity_poly.entity_id
_entity_poly.type
_entity_poly.pdbx_seq_one_letter_code
_entity_poly.pdbx_strand_id
1 'polypeptide(L)'
;YGNVHTAGGHFHGRRSKDLVNWEYLGGTMKNLPEWVVPKLNEIRKEMGLAEINPNVNDFGYWAPVVRKVKNGLYRMYYSIVCPGTLNGANTWSERAFIGLMENNDPSNNDGWVDKGYVITNASDKGLNFNVKQDDWANCYYKWNAIDPSYVITPEGEHWLVYGSWHSGIAALKLNSETGKPAETLG
;
A
#
# COMPACT_ATOMS: atom_id res chain seq x y z
N TYR A 1 -10.56 4.31 -9.80
CA TYR A 1 -9.71 5.10 -8.90
C TYR A 1 -8.50 5.55 -9.71
N GLY A 2 -8.48 6.81 -10.11
CA GLY A 2 -7.40 7.37 -10.90
C GLY A 2 -6.35 7.99 -10.00
N ASN A 3 -5.10 7.90 -10.43
CA ASN A 3 -4.02 8.71 -9.93
C ASN A 3 -4.36 10.18 -10.23
N VAL A 4 -4.99 10.87 -9.33
CA VAL A 4 -5.25 12.28 -9.48
C VAL A 4 -4.40 12.99 -8.45
N HIS A 5 -3.27 13.52 -8.88
CA HIS A 5 -2.52 14.53 -8.15
C HIS A 5 -3.37 15.80 -8.07
N THR A 6 -4.27 15.84 -7.12
CA THR A 6 -5.09 17.01 -6.88
C THR A 6 -4.77 17.60 -5.51
N ALA A 7 -4.92 18.91 -5.38
CA ALA A 7 -4.64 19.68 -4.17
C ALA A 7 -5.43 19.25 -2.92
N GLY A 8 -6.21 18.16 -3.00
CA GLY A 8 -7.07 17.68 -1.92
C GLY A 8 -6.70 16.33 -1.31
N GLY A 9 -5.53 15.76 -1.67
CA GLY A 9 -5.12 14.42 -1.22
C GLY A 9 -5.30 13.35 -2.32
N HIS A 10 -4.83 12.13 -2.06
CA HIS A 10 -4.69 11.09 -3.10
C HIS A 10 -5.85 10.09 -3.14
N PHE A 11 -6.49 9.78 -2.01
CA PHE A 11 -7.62 8.87 -1.97
C PHE A 11 -8.92 9.65 -1.78
N HIS A 12 -9.73 9.69 -2.83
CA HIS A 12 -10.96 10.49 -2.86
C HIS A 12 -12.15 9.69 -2.34
N GLY A 13 -12.76 10.19 -1.26
CA GLY A 13 -13.97 9.63 -0.66
C GLY A 13 -15.24 10.11 -1.36
N ARG A 14 -16.20 9.21 -1.48
CA ARG A 14 -17.57 9.50 -1.86
C ARG A 14 -18.52 8.65 -1.02
N ARG A 15 -19.68 9.20 -0.69
CA ARG A 15 -20.75 8.44 -0.02
C ARG A 15 -22.06 8.56 -0.76
N SER A 16 -22.90 7.53 -0.61
CA SER A 16 -24.24 7.49 -1.17
C SER A 16 -25.18 6.75 -0.23
N LYS A 17 -26.46 7.08 -0.28
CA LYS A 17 -27.55 6.36 0.40
C LYS A 17 -28.28 5.40 -0.54
N ASP A 18 -28.15 5.58 -1.83
CA ASP A 18 -28.92 4.91 -2.88
C ASP A 18 -28.08 4.31 -4.01
N LEU A 19 -26.73 4.47 -3.94
CA LEU A 19 -25.74 4.07 -4.94
C LEU A 19 -25.90 4.78 -6.31
N VAL A 20 -26.75 5.79 -6.39
CA VAL A 20 -27.00 6.60 -7.59
C VAL A 20 -26.47 8.01 -7.38
N ASN A 21 -26.88 8.64 -6.28
CA ASN A 21 -26.47 9.99 -5.92
C ASN A 21 -25.28 9.95 -4.96
N TRP A 22 -24.18 10.55 -5.37
CA TRP A 22 -22.91 10.49 -4.65
C TRP A 22 -22.46 11.85 -4.17
N GLU A 23 -22.26 11.98 -2.89
CA GLU A 23 -21.63 13.14 -2.27
C GLU A 23 -20.11 12.96 -2.23
N TYR A 24 -19.38 13.98 -2.66
CA TYR A 24 -17.92 13.99 -2.59
C TYR A 24 -17.46 14.46 -1.22
N LEU A 25 -16.57 13.70 -0.58
CA LEU A 25 -16.08 13.93 0.78
C LEU A 25 -14.67 14.57 0.83
N GLY A 26 -14.05 14.78 -0.32
CA GLY A 26 -12.67 15.25 -0.41
C GLY A 26 -11.65 14.10 -0.56
N GLY A 27 -10.38 14.47 -0.61
CA GLY A 27 -9.24 13.55 -0.64
C GLY A 27 -8.59 13.40 0.74
N THR A 28 -8.12 12.21 1.05
CA THR A 28 -7.25 11.95 2.20
C THR A 28 -5.81 11.72 1.76
N MET A 29 -4.87 11.59 2.71
CA MET A 29 -3.43 11.44 2.45
C MET A 29 -2.88 12.59 1.57
N LYS A 30 -2.80 13.76 2.14
CA LYS A 30 -2.33 14.98 1.43
C LYS A 30 -0.84 14.96 1.14
N ASN A 31 -0.08 14.21 1.92
CA ASN A 31 1.37 14.07 1.79
C ASN A 31 1.76 12.59 1.77
N LEU A 32 2.93 12.32 1.20
CA LEU A 32 3.55 10.99 1.31
C LEU A 32 3.76 10.66 2.80
N PRO A 33 3.36 9.47 3.27
CA PRO A 33 3.63 9.08 4.65
C PRO A 33 5.12 9.10 4.98
N GLU A 34 5.46 9.67 6.14
CA GLU A 34 6.86 9.89 6.54
C GLU A 34 7.71 8.61 6.60
N TRP A 35 7.09 7.46 6.79
CA TRP A 35 7.77 6.16 6.85
C TRP A 35 8.21 5.63 5.48
N VAL A 36 7.66 6.13 4.36
CA VAL A 36 7.84 5.52 3.02
C VAL A 36 9.30 5.64 2.55
N VAL A 37 9.84 6.85 2.54
CA VAL A 37 11.21 7.08 2.07
C VAL A 37 12.26 6.40 2.95
N PRO A 38 12.19 6.51 4.30
CA PRO A 38 13.10 5.75 5.17
C PRO A 38 13.03 4.24 4.93
N LYS A 39 11.81 3.67 4.78
CA LYS A 39 11.66 2.23 4.54
C LYS A 39 12.20 1.80 3.18
N LEU A 40 12.01 2.61 2.15
CA LEU A 40 12.57 2.36 0.84
C LEU A 40 14.11 2.41 0.89
N ASN A 41 14.69 3.38 1.56
CA ASN A 41 16.14 3.53 1.69
C ASN A 41 16.78 2.41 2.53
N GLU A 42 16.09 1.91 3.56
CA GLU A 42 16.50 0.70 4.29
C GLU A 42 16.70 -0.48 3.32
N ILE A 43 15.70 -0.73 2.48
CA ILE A 43 15.73 -1.82 1.49
C ILE A 43 16.81 -1.56 0.44
N ARG A 44 16.90 -0.35 -0.10
CA ARG A 44 17.94 0.02 -1.08
C ARG A 44 19.35 -0.21 -0.53
N LYS A 45 19.58 0.15 0.73
CA LYS A 45 20.86 -0.11 1.40
C LYS A 45 21.18 -1.60 1.48
N GLU A 46 20.21 -2.45 1.79
CA GLU A 46 20.37 -3.90 1.76
C GLU A 46 20.71 -4.43 0.35
N MET A 47 20.20 -3.77 -0.68
CA MET A 47 20.48 -4.08 -2.09
C MET A 47 21.82 -3.53 -2.59
N GLY A 48 22.54 -2.74 -1.79
CA GLY A 48 23.76 -2.05 -2.22
C GLY A 48 23.51 -0.84 -3.12
N LEU A 49 22.31 -0.28 -3.10
CA LEU A 49 21.91 0.87 -3.91
C LEU A 49 22.02 2.17 -3.12
N ALA A 50 22.24 3.27 -3.81
CA ALA A 50 22.21 4.61 -3.21
C ALA A 50 20.83 4.96 -2.68
N GLU A 51 20.76 5.76 -1.64
CA GLU A 51 19.52 6.31 -1.12
C GLU A 51 18.83 7.20 -2.18
N ILE A 52 17.50 7.19 -2.20
CA ILE A 52 16.75 8.14 -3.02
C ILE A 52 16.69 9.50 -2.33
N ASN A 53 16.57 10.53 -3.15
CA ASN A 53 16.33 11.88 -2.65
C ASN A 53 14.94 11.92 -1.95
N PRO A 54 14.82 12.40 -0.71
CA PRO A 54 13.54 12.49 0.01
C PRO A 54 12.52 13.42 -0.66
N ASN A 55 12.96 14.29 -1.58
CA ASN A 55 12.09 15.18 -2.35
C ASN A 55 11.54 14.55 -3.65
N VAL A 56 11.78 13.26 -3.88
CA VAL A 56 11.17 12.55 -5.02
C VAL A 56 9.67 12.47 -4.82
N ASN A 57 8.91 12.98 -5.78
CA ASN A 57 7.44 13.09 -5.71
C ASN A 57 6.70 12.08 -6.60
N ASP A 58 7.42 11.17 -7.21
CA ASP A 58 6.88 10.24 -8.21
C ASP A 58 6.38 8.92 -7.62
N PHE A 59 5.70 9.01 -6.48
CA PHE A 59 5.05 7.86 -5.85
C PHE A 59 3.61 7.70 -6.37
N GLY A 60 3.22 6.45 -6.65
CA GLY A 60 1.85 6.11 -6.99
C GLY A 60 1.02 5.80 -5.73
N TYR A 61 -0.24 6.24 -5.71
CA TYR A 61 -1.20 5.99 -4.63
C TYR A 61 -2.35 5.18 -5.20
N TRP A 62 -2.39 3.87 -4.92
CA TRP A 62 -3.26 2.94 -5.63
C TRP A 62 -4.18 2.16 -4.71
N ALA A 63 -5.32 1.74 -5.28
CA ALA A 63 -6.22 0.70 -4.82
C ALA A 63 -6.50 0.67 -3.31
N PRO A 64 -7.05 1.73 -2.70
CA PRO A 64 -7.45 1.67 -1.29
C PRO A 64 -8.65 0.74 -1.11
N VAL A 65 -8.63 -0.04 -0.04
CA VAL A 65 -9.77 -0.81 0.46
C VAL A 65 -10.15 -0.35 1.85
N VAL A 66 -11.44 -0.11 2.08
CA VAL A 66 -11.96 0.34 3.38
C VAL A 66 -12.91 -0.71 3.95
N ARG A 67 -12.74 -1.04 5.22
CA ARG A 67 -13.65 -1.93 5.95
C ARG A 67 -13.93 -1.40 7.34
N LYS A 68 -15.18 -1.59 7.79
CA LYS A 68 -15.55 -1.44 9.19
C LYS A 68 -14.99 -2.65 9.95
N VAL A 69 -14.24 -2.39 11.01
CA VAL A 69 -13.63 -3.42 11.87
C VAL A 69 -14.54 -3.70 13.07
N LYS A 70 -14.94 -2.64 13.75
CA LYS A 70 -15.86 -2.66 14.89
C LYS A 70 -16.59 -1.32 14.97
N ASN A 71 -17.49 -1.15 15.93
CA ASN A 71 -18.15 0.15 16.10
C ASN A 71 -17.14 1.26 16.35
N GLY A 72 -17.22 2.31 15.53
CA GLY A 72 -16.32 3.45 15.61
C GLY A 72 -14.88 3.17 15.13
N LEU A 73 -14.62 2.09 14.38
CA LEU A 73 -13.31 1.85 13.79
C LEU A 73 -13.44 1.33 12.37
N TYR A 74 -12.81 2.05 11.45
CA TYR A 74 -12.63 1.69 10.05
C TYR A 74 -11.15 1.62 9.73
N ARG A 75 -10.75 0.66 8.92
CA ARG A 75 -9.40 0.51 8.38
C ARG A 75 -9.40 0.68 6.88
N MET A 76 -8.40 1.43 6.41
CA MET A 76 -8.06 1.56 4.99
C MET A 76 -6.67 0.99 4.79
N TYR A 77 -6.56 -0.06 3.97
CA TYR A 77 -5.28 -0.48 3.42
C TYR A 77 -5.13 0.14 2.04
N TYR A 78 -3.95 0.60 1.73
CA TYR A 78 -3.65 1.32 0.50
C TYR A 78 -2.27 0.92 -0.02
N SER A 79 -2.04 1.10 -1.32
CA SER A 79 -0.75 0.83 -1.95
C SER A 79 -0.01 2.12 -2.24
N ILE A 80 1.28 2.15 -1.92
CA ILE A 80 2.24 3.15 -2.37
C ILE A 80 3.20 2.47 -3.34
N VAL A 81 3.15 2.88 -4.60
CA VAL A 81 4.06 2.39 -5.63
C VAL A 81 5.26 3.32 -5.70
N CYS A 82 6.44 2.76 -5.48
CA CYS A 82 7.67 3.52 -5.43
C CYS A 82 8.17 3.85 -6.85
N PRO A 83 8.88 4.98 -7.03
CA PRO A 83 9.45 5.32 -8.33
C PRO A 83 10.46 4.27 -8.78
N GLY A 84 10.47 4.00 -10.08
CA GLY A 84 11.40 3.08 -10.71
C GLY A 84 12.77 3.71 -10.91
N THR A 85 13.70 3.40 -10.04
CA THR A 85 15.05 3.99 -10.06
C THR A 85 16.17 2.98 -10.24
N LEU A 86 15.86 1.68 -10.27
CA LEU A 86 16.86 0.61 -10.25
C LEU A 86 17.73 0.55 -11.49
N ASN A 87 17.17 0.70 -12.69
CA ASN A 87 17.87 0.53 -13.95
C ASN A 87 17.78 1.77 -14.86
N GLY A 88 17.65 2.96 -14.27
CA GLY A 88 17.57 4.21 -15.03
C GLY A 88 16.13 4.66 -15.34
N ALA A 89 16.00 5.64 -16.19
CA ALA A 89 14.73 6.23 -16.55
C ALA A 89 13.78 5.18 -17.18
N ASN A 90 12.51 5.23 -16.85
CA ASN A 90 11.44 4.37 -17.35
C ASN A 90 11.38 2.96 -16.75
N THR A 91 12.08 2.67 -15.67
CA THR A 91 11.82 1.45 -14.93
C THR A 91 10.50 1.57 -14.19
N TRP A 92 9.60 0.66 -14.44
CA TRP A 92 8.37 0.55 -13.70
C TRP A 92 8.71 0.26 -12.24
N SER A 93 8.04 0.84 -11.34
CA SER A 93 8.22 0.82 -9.90
C SER A 93 9.26 -0.18 -9.38
N GLU A 94 10.19 0.34 -8.61
CA GLU A 94 11.20 -0.47 -7.92
C GLU A 94 10.54 -1.39 -6.90
N ARG A 95 9.50 -0.90 -6.24
CA ARG A 95 8.82 -1.56 -5.13
C ARG A 95 7.46 -0.95 -4.87
N ALA A 96 6.60 -1.71 -4.23
CA ALA A 96 5.37 -1.21 -3.66
C ALA A 96 5.30 -1.51 -2.16
N PHE A 97 4.54 -0.71 -1.44
CA PHE A 97 4.23 -0.89 -0.03
C PHE A 97 2.72 -0.89 0.16
N ILE A 98 2.24 -1.71 1.07
CA ILE A 98 0.91 -1.53 1.63
C ILE A 98 1.05 -0.84 2.98
N GLY A 99 0.30 0.24 3.16
CA GLY A 99 0.15 0.98 4.39
C GLY A 99 -1.25 0.82 4.98
N LEU A 100 -1.42 1.29 6.20
CA LEU A 100 -2.67 1.26 6.94
C LEU A 100 -3.03 2.66 7.44
N MET A 101 -4.29 3.04 7.26
CA MET A 101 -4.90 4.18 7.94
C MET A 101 -6.11 3.71 8.75
N GLU A 102 -6.42 4.43 9.83
CA GLU A 102 -7.61 4.21 10.64
C GLU A 102 -8.44 5.49 10.76
N ASN A 103 -9.75 5.34 10.85
CA ASN A 103 -10.69 6.42 11.05
C ASN A 103 -11.88 5.92 11.89
N ASN A 104 -12.43 6.77 12.72
CA ASN A 104 -13.62 6.47 13.50
C ASN A 104 -14.92 6.86 12.76
N ASP A 105 -14.83 7.78 11.81
CA ASP A 105 -15.93 8.21 10.95
C ASP A 105 -15.44 8.37 9.50
N PRO A 106 -15.69 7.38 8.61
CA PRO A 106 -15.23 7.43 7.23
C PRO A 106 -15.94 8.50 6.38
N SER A 107 -17.00 9.14 6.91
CA SER A 107 -17.62 10.30 6.25
C SER A 107 -16.81 11.60 6.45
N ASN A 108 -15.95 11.63 7.44
CA ASN A 108 -14.94 12.66 7.64
C ASN A 108 -13.62 12.22 6.99
N ASN A 109 -13.37 12.67 5.77
CA ASN A 109 -12.19 12.25 5.01
C ASN A 109 -10.87 12.83 5.56
N ASP A 110 -10.88 13.87 6.35
CA ASP A 110 -9.73 14.41 7.08
C ASP A 110 -9.42 13.65 8.38
N GLY A 111 -10.32 12.77 8.82
CA GLY A 111 -10.17 11.98 10.04
C GLY A 111 -9.31 10.70 9.87
N TRP A 112 -8.80 10.43 8.69
CA TRP A 112 -7.91 9.29 8.46
C TRP A 112 -6.52 9.54 9.05
N VAL A 113 -6.10 8.65 9.94
CA VAL A 113 -4.80 8.69 10.62
C VAL A 113 -3.90 7.58 10.09
N ASP A 114 -2.73 7.94 9.59
CA ASP A 114 -1.74 6.96 9.15
C ASP A 114 -1.24 6.11 10.33
N LYS A 115 -1.22 4.79 10.12
CA LYS A 115 -0.72 3.78 11.05
C LYS A 115 0.56 3.12 10.53
N GLY A 116 1.08 3.63 9.43
CA GLY A 116 2.36 3.23 8.88
C GLY A 116 2.34 1.94 8.07
N TYR A 117 3.52 1.47 7.79
CA TYR A 117 3.85 0.31 7.00
C TYR A 117 3.17 -0.98 7.46
N VAL A 118 2.73 -1.80 6.51
CA VAL A 118 2.16 -3.14 6.72
C VAL A 118 3.05 -4.20 6.09
N ILE A 119 3.27 -4.13 4.78
CA ILE A 119 4.06 -5.13 4.02
C ILE A 119 4.62 -4.51 2.74
N THR A 120 5.68 -5.10 2.25
CA THR A 120 6.22 -4.89 0.90
C THR A 120 6.20 -6.20 0.11
N ASN A 121 6.72 -6.18 -1.10
CA ASN A 121 6.92 -7.38 -1.90
C ASN A 121 7.65 -8.44 -1.08
N ALA A 122 7.37 -9.72 -1.33
CA ALA A 122 8.04 -10.81 -0.63
C ALA A 122 9.55 -10.73 -0.78
N SER A 123 10.25 -11.35 0.16
CA SER A 123 11.69 -11.31 0.27
C SER A 123 12.38 -11.66 -1.05
N ASP A 124 13.06 -10.69 -1.58
CA ASP A 124 13.93 -10.77 -2.75
C ASP A 124 15.35 -11.16 -2.35
N LYS A 125 15.66 -11.23 -1.06
CA LYS A 125 16.98 -11.65 -0.56
C LYS A 125 17.40 -13.00 -1.09
N GLY A 126 16.46 -13.95 -1.16
CA GLY A 126 16.69 -15.26 -1.76
C GLY A 126 16.99 -15.26 -3.26
N LEU A 127 16.70 -14.16 -3.94
CA LEU A 127 16.98 -13.92 -5.36
C LEU A 127 18.21 -13.01 -5.56
N ASN A 128 18.97 -12.72 -4.50
CA ASN A 128 20.06 -11.74 -4.50
C ASN A 128 19.67 -10.38 -5.06
N PHE A 129 18.42 -9.96 -4.82
CA PHE A 129 17.85 -8.73 -5.37
C PHE A 129 18.04 -8.61 -6.88
N ASN A 130 18.03 -9.73 -7.59
CA ASN A 130 18.27 -9.77 -9.04
C ASN A 130 17.06 -9.22 -9.77
N VAL A 131 17.12 -7.95 -10.11
CA VAL A 131 16.09 -7.25 -10.85
C VAL A 131 16.39 -7.33 -12.32
N LYS A 132 15.66 -8.18 -13.02
CA LYS A 132 15.62 -8.20 -14.47
C LYS A 132 14.26 -7.72 -14.92
N GLN A 133 14.19 -6.55 -15.52
CA GLN A 133 12.92 -5.96 -15.94
C GLN A 133 12.30 -6.63 -17.15
N ASP A 134 13.12 -7.25 -17.95
CA ASP A 134 12.79 -7.98 -19.16
C ASP A 134 12.48 -9.47 -18.91
N ASP A 135 12.84 -9.98 -17.73
CA ASP A 135 12.56 -11.36 -17.32
C ASP A 135 11.49 -11.41 -16.24
N TRP A 136 10.27 -11.31 -16.66
CA TRP A 136 9.12 -11.32 -15.80
C TRP A 136 8.92 -12.62 -15.01
N ALA A 137 9.45 -13.73 -15.46
CA ALA A 137 9.34 -15.01 -14.78
C ALA A 137 10.27 -15.11 -13.56
N ASN A 138 11.42 -14.46 -13.63
CA ASN A 138 12.41 -14.38 -12.55
C ASN A 138 12.47 -13.01 -11.92
N CYS A 139 11.43 -12.22 -12.14
CA CYS A 139 11.35 -10.87 -11.66
C CYS A 139 11.34 -10.83 -10.12
N TYR A 140 12.01 -9.83 -9.62
CA TYR A 140 12.13 -9.36 -8.28
C TYR A 140 10.80 -9.19 -7.50
N TYR A 141 9.69 -8.99 -8.21
CA TYR A 141 8.38 -8.70 -7.63
C TYR A 141 7.54 -9.94 -7.40
N LYS A 142 7.99 -10.85 -6.53
CA LYS A 142 7.05 -11.87 -6.04
C LYS A 142 6.03 -11.23 -5.12
N TRP A 143 4.74 -11.51 -5.37
CA TRP A 143 3.61 -11.03 -4.57
C TRP A 143 3.69 -9.52 -4.35
N ASN A 144 3.55 -8.80 -5.44
CA ASN A 144 3.61 -7.34 -5.43
C ASN A 144 2.66 -6.76 -4.37
N ALA A 145 3.16 -5.84 -3.56
CA ALA A 145 2.39 -5.24 -2.46
C ALA A 145 1.42 -4.16 -2.98
N ILE A 146 0.51 -4.58 -3.86
CA ILE A 146 -0.54 -3.76 -4.46
C ILE A 146 -1.91 -4.44 -4.33
N ASP A 147 -2.97 -3.71 -4.65
CA ASP A 147 -4.35 -4.18 -4.72
C ASP A 147 -4.81 -4.91 -3.45
N PRO A 148 -4.68 -4.31 -2.26
CA PRO A 148 -5.08 -4.94 -1.02
C PRO A 148 -6.59 -5.21 -0.99
N SER A 149 -6.97 -6.38 -0.52
CA SER A 149 -8.32 -6.74 -0.13
C SER A 149 -8.32 -7.16 1.33
N TYR A 150 -9.11 -6.48 2.16
CA TYR A 150 -9.18 -6.76 3.59
C TYR A 150 -10.39 -7.63 3.90
N VAL A 151 -10.13 -8.81 4.45
CA VAL A 151 -11.14 -9.83 4.74
C VAL A 151 -11.23 -10.04 6.25
N ILE A 152 -12.45 -10.05 6.78
CA ILE A 152 -12.77 -10.50 8.14
C ILE A 152 -13.64 -11.72 7.96
N THR A 153 -13.16 -12.88 8.43
CA THR A 153 -13.89 -14.13 8.31
C THR A 153 -15.07 -14.20 9.28
N PRO A 154 -16.02 -15.11 9.09
CA PRO A 154 -17.10 -15.32 10.07
C PRO A 154 -16.59 -15.66 11.49
N GLU A 155 -15.44 -16.29 11.59
CA GLU A 155 -14.77 -16.66 12.84
C GLU A 155 -14.04 -15.47 13.50
N GLY A 156 -14.03 -14.30 12.83
CA GLY A 156 -13.39 -13.09 13.32
C GLY A 156 -11.89 -13.01 13.05
N GLU A 157 -11.35 -13.85 12.17
CA GLU A 157 -9.97 -13.72 11.71
C GLU A 157 -9.83 -12.58 10.70
N HIS A 158 -8.72 -11.88 10.76
CA HIS A 158 -8.41 -10.77 9.88
C HIS A 158 -7.30 -11.15 8.90
N TRP A 159 -7.55 -10.95 7.63
CA TRP A 159 -6.64 -11.28 6.54
C TRP A 159 -6.48 -10.14 5.57
N LEU A 160 -5.27 -9.95 5.09
CA LEU A 160 -4.94 -9.10 3.95
C LEU A 160 -4.61 -9.99 2.76
N VAL A 161 -5.41 -9.90 1.71
CA VAL A 161 -5.15 -10.55 0.42
C VAL A 161 -4.62 -9.48 -0.51
N TYR A 162 -3.50 -9.72 -1.18
CA TYR A 162 -2.86 -8.72 -2.03
C TYR A 162 -2.07 -9.36 -3.16
N GLY A 163 -1.61 -8.58 -4.11
CA GLY A 163 -0.88 -9.07 -5.26
C GLY A 163 -1.53 -8.63 -6.55
N SER A 164 -1.87 -9.55 -7.43
CA SER A 164 -2.53 -9.44 -8.74
C SER A 164 -1.62 -9.32 -9.94
N TRP A 165 -0.41 -8.88 -9.80
CA TRP A 165 0.53 -8.68 -10.90
C TRP A 165 1.70 -9.65 -10.79
N HIS A 166 2.10 -10.28 -11.87
CA HIS A 166 3.18 -11.27 -12.01
C HIS A 166 2.97 -12.60 -11.31
N SER A 167 3.34 -12.71 -10.06
CA SER A 167 3.49 -13.98 -9.35
C SER A 167 2.25 -14.40 -8.58
N GLY A 168 1.12 -13.75 -8.83
CA GLY A 168 -0.16 -14.13 -8.27
C GLY A 168 -0.51 -13.40 -6.98
N ILE A 169 -1.35 -14.03 -6.18
CA ILE A 169 -1.98 -13.45 -4.99
C ILE A 169 -1.42 -14.11 -3.75
N ALA A 170 -1.13 -13.30 -2.74
CA ALA A 170 -0.74 -13.73 -1.41
C ALA A 170 -1.82 -13.39 -0.37
N ALA A 171 -1.85 -14.15 0.71
CA ALA A 171 -2.68 -13.87 1.87
C ALA A 171 -1.81 -13.78 3.13
N LEU A 172 -2.08 -12.78 3.95
CA LEU A 172 -1.36 -12.49 5.17
C LEU A 172 -2.35 -12.40 6.33
N LYS A 173 -2.13 -13.19 7.39
CA LYS A 173 -2.92 -13.08 8.61
C LYS A 173 -2.54 -11.82 9.37
N LEU A 174 -3.54 -11.07 9.79
CA LEU A 174 -3.38 -9.84 10.54
C LEU A 174 -3.80 -10.03 12.00
N ASN A 175 -3.13 -9.30 12.87
CA ASN A 175 -3.60 -9.11 14.23
C ASN A 175 -4.85 -8.22 14.20
N SER A 176 -5.95 -8.69 14.77
CA SER A 176 -7.26 -8.01 14.74
C SER A 176 -7.25 -6.65 15.44
N GLU A 177 -6.43 -6.48 16.48
CA GLU A 177 -6.37 -5.23 17.23
C GLU A 177 -5.51 -4.16 16.51
N THR A 178 -4.38 -4.56 15.97
CA THR A 178 -3.44 -3.61 15.36
C THR A 178 -3.60 -3.43 13.86
N GLY A 179 -4.21 -4.40 13.16
CA GLY A 179 -4.28 -4.41 11.70
C GLY A 179 -2.94 -4.65 11.00
N LYS A 180 -1.91 -5.02 11.75
CA LYS A 180 -0.57 -5.33 11.24
C LYS A 180 -0.40 -6.84 11.08
N PRO A 181 0.65 -7.33 10.41
CA PRO A 181 0.95 -8.77 10.33
C PRO A 181 0.89 -9.42 11.72
N ALA A 182 0.24 -10.58 11.83
CA ALA A 182 0.12 -11.31 13.09
C ALA A 182 1.46 -11.88 13.55
N GLU A 183 2.35 -12.17 12.61
CA GLU A 183 3.70 -12.68 12.85
C GLU A 183 4.72 -11.77 12.17
N THR A 184 5.94 -11.74 12.73
CA THR A 184 7.06 -11.06 12.08
C THR A 184 7.42 -11.84 10.81
N LEU A 185 7.26 -11.20 9.69
CA LEU A 185 7.68 -11.77 8.41
C LEU A 185 9.21 -11.60 8.32
N GLY A 186 9.90 -12.72 8.35
CA GLY A 186 11.37 -12.76 8.24
C GLY A 186 11.88 -12.44 6.83
#